data_1e80212ea0540cb20a53a828b9aef364
#
_entry.id   1e80212ea0540cb20a53a828b9aef364
#
_cell.length_a   1.000
_cell.length_b   1.000
_cell.length_c   1.000
_cell.angle_alpha   90.00
_cell.angle_beta   90.00
_cell.angle_gamma   90.00
#
_symmetry.space_group_name_H-M   'P 1'
#
loop_
_entity.id
_entity.type
_entity.pdbx_description
1 polymer ?
#
loop_
_entity_poly.entity_id
_entity_poly.type
_entity_poly.pdbx_seq_one_letter_code
_entity_poly.pdbx_strand_id
1 'polypeptide(L)'
;PENPMRLAAAAPEAMWLPLETDEAGFLRSSDQNRKTLEKQLSRANAVLLGCGLGVTEETRRLVHWVLEQTVCPVVLDADGLNCAVSCIELSRRTGKDWILTPHPGEMARLTGRSIPQIQENRVETATQFAAAYPVTLALKGAGTLVAQGSRLAQNPTGNPGMSRGGSGDVLAGLIAAFAAQGIPSWEAACAGVYLHGLAGDAAAAALSQQAMLPRDLLAYLPQVLVKLEQER
;
A
#
# COMPACT_ATOMS: atom_id res chain seq x y z
N PRO A 1 -18.14 10.71 -4.48
CA PRO A 1 -18.31 11.26 -3.13
C PRO A 1 -19.11 12.54 -3.19
N GLU A 2 -20.13 12.65 -2.33
CA GLU A 2 -21.09 13.76 -2.33
C GLU A 2 -20.47 15.14 -2.02
N ASN A 3 -19.22 15.19 -1.54
CA ASN A 3 -18.56 16.46 -1.29
C ASN A 3 -17.01 16.36 -1.34
N PRO A 4 -16.37 16.56 -2.51
CA PRO A 4 -14.93 16.60 -2.64
C PRO A 4 -14.27 17.71 -1.81
N MET A 5 -15.01 18.78 -1.46
CA MET A 5 -14.53 19.89 -0.63
C MET A 5 -14.20 19.46 0.82
N ARG A 6 -14.90 18.46 1.36
CA ARG A 6 -14.59 17.93 2.70
C ARG A 6 -13.27 17.16 2.74
N LEU A 7 -12.98 16.41 1.67
CA LEU A 7 -11.71 15.69 1.54
C LEU A 7 -10.54 16.66 1.34
N ALA A 8 -10.73 17.68 0.49
CA ALA A 8 -9.75 18.73 0.27
C ALA A 8 -9.42 19.50 1.57
N ALA A 9 -10.40 19.72 2.45
CA ALA A 9 -10.17 20.36 3.75
C ALA A 9 -9.36 19.48 4.73
N ALA A 10 -9.41 18.15 4.58
CA ALA A 10 -8.66 17.22 5.43
C ALA A 10 -7.18 17.05 4.98
N ALA A 11 -6.87 17.34 3.71
CA ALA A 11 -5.53 17.27 3.15
C ALA A 11 -5.34 18.39 2.11
N PRO A 12 -5.13 19.64 2.57
CA PRO A 12 -5.08 20.81 1.70
C PRO A 12 -3.87 20.82 0.76
N GLU A 13 -2.82 20.07 1.08
CA GLU A 13 -1.63 19.91 0.26
C GLU A 13 -1.84 18.95 -0.93
N ALA A 14 -2.91 18.14 -0.90
CA ALA A 14 -3.22 17.18 -1.95
C ALA A 14 -4.01 17.82 -3.10
N MET A 15 -3.65 17.48 -4.33
CA MET A 15 -4.45 17.80 -5.50
C MET A 15 -5.52 16.72 -5.72
N TRP A 16 -6.76 17.14 -5.84
CA TRP A 16 -7.91 16.27 -6.02
C TRP A 16 -8.34 16.21 -7.48
N LEU A 17 -8.49 14.99 -7.99
CA LEU A 17 -8.91 14.73 -9.35
C LEU A 17 -10.25 13.99 -9.34
N PRO A 18 -11.36 14.62 -9.77
CA PRO A 18 -12.63 13.94 -9.86
C PRO A 18 -12.63 12.95 -11.03
N LEU A 19 -13.13 11.75 -10.77
CA LEU A 19 -13.35 10.70 -11.76
C LEU A 19 -14.82 10.34 -11.79
N GLU A 20 -15.29 9.87 -12.95
CA GLU A 20 -16.66 9.39 -13.12
C GLU A 20 -16.92 8.13 -12.29
N THR A 21 -18.07 8.13 -11.63
CA THR A 21 -18.55 7.01 -10.82
C THR A 21 -19.91 6.53 -11.34
N ASP A 22 -20.29 5.31 -10.95
CA ASP A 22 -21.67 4.84 -11.11
C ASP A 22 -22.59 5.45 -10.01
N GLU A 23 -23.85 5.07 -10.02
CA GLU A 23 -24.87 5.55 -9.05
C GLU A 23 -24.56 5.11 -7.62
N ALA A 24 -23.82 4.02 -7.43
CA ALA A 24 -23.36 3.52 -6.13
C ALA A 24 -22.05 4.17 -5.66
N GLY A 25 -21.43 5.04 -6.49
CA GLY A 25 -20.20 5.75 -6.17
C GLY A 25 -18.91 4.99 -6.50
N PHE A 26 -18.98 3.84 -7.19
CA PHE A 26 -17.80 3.12 -7.64
C PHE A 26 -17.25 3.70 -8.94
N LEU A 27 -15.92 3.69 -9.08
CA LEU A 27 -15.26 4.19 -10.29
C LEU A 27 -15.65 3.39 -11.53
N ARG A 28 -15.89 4.12 -12.63
CA ARG A 28 -16.13 3.56 -13.97
C ARG A 28 -14.82 3.41 -14.73
N SER A 29 -14.72 2.35 -15.53
CA SER A 29 -13.64 2.17 -16.50
C SER A 29 -13.97 2.85 -17.84
N SER A 30 -14.36 4.13 -17.77
CA SER A 30 -14.74 4.93 -18.94
C SER A 30 -13.51 5.50 -19.67
N ASP A 31 -13.70 5.85 -20.96
CA ASP A 31 -12.67 6.52 -21.74
C ASP A 31 -12.29 7.89 -21.16
N GLN A 32 -13.24 8.59 -20.54
CA GLN A 32 -13.00 9.87 -19.87
C GLN A 32 -12.08 9.68 -18.66
N ASN A 33 -12.36 8.68 -17.81
CA ASN A 33 -11.49 8.35 -16.67
C ASN A 33 -10.10 7.94 -17.13
N ARG A 34 -10.01 7.10 -18.18
CA ARG A 34 -8.70 6.68 -18.73
C ARG A 34 -7.89 7.86 -19.24
N LYS A 35 -8.46 8.76 -20.04
CA LYS A 35 -7.79 9.99 -20.52
C LYS A 35 -7.31 10.87 -19.37
N THR A 36 -8.14 11.00 -18.34
CA THR A 36 -7.82 11.81 -17.17
C THR A 36 -6.65 11.21 -16.40
N LEU A 37 -6.66 9.88 -16.18
CA LEU A 37 -5.60 9.15 -15.49
C LEU A 37 -4.30 9.09 -16.32
N GLU A 38 -4.37 8.86 -17.63
CA GLU A 38 -3.21 8.82 -18.52
C GLU A 38 -2.33 10.05 -18.37
N LYS A 39 -2.96 11.25 -18.35
CA LYS A 39 -2.24 12.50 -18.13
C LYS A 39 -1.53 12.57 -16.76
N GLN A 40 -2.08 11.93 -15.72
CA GLN A 40 -1.43 11.90 -14.40
C GLN A 40 -0.35 10.82 -14.33
N LEU A 41 -0.63 9.63 -14.88
CA LEU A 41 0.30 8.51 -14.91
C LEU A 41 1.61 8.87 -15.64
N SER A 42 1.53 9.66 -16.73
CA SER A 42 2.72 10.10 -17.47
C SER A 42 3.66 11.03 -16.67
N ARG A 43 3.21 11.56 -15.54
CA ARG A 43 3.95 12.50 -14.67
C ARG A 43 4.21 11.94 -13.29
N ALA A 44 3.61 10.80 -12.97
CA ALA A 44 3.73 10.19 -11.65
C ALA A 44 5.13 9.58 -11.44
N ASN A 45 5.69 9.78 -10.27
CA ASN A 45 6.93 9.14 -9.83
C ASN A 45 6.66 7.81 -9.11
N ALA A 46 5.46 7.64 -8.54
CA ALA A 46 4.92 6.38 -8.02
C ALA A 46 3.39 6.44 -8.05
N VAL A 47 2.75 5.28 -8.04
CA VAL A 47 1.28 5.15 -7.94
C VAL A 47 0.94 4.30 -6.74
N LEU A 48 0.06 4.79 -5.86
CA LEU A 48 -0.61 3.98 -4.84
C LEU A 48 -2.03 3.68 -5.31
N LEU A 49 -2.40 2.42 -5.31
CA LEU A 49 -3.68 1.98 -5.85
C LEU A 49 -4.38 1.00 -4.90
N GLY A 50 -5.59 1.37 -4.45
CA GLY A 50 -6.48 0.43 -3.76
C GLY A 50 -7.20 0.91 -2.52
N CYS A 51 -6.65 1.83 -1.72
CA CYS A 51 -7.30 2.31 -0.51
C CYS A 51 -8.67 2.92 -0.81
N GLY A 52 -9.76 2.29 -0.33
CA GLY A 52 -11.13 2.75 -0.53
C GLY A 52 -11.67 2.65 -1.97
N LEU A 53 -11.02 1.88 -2.85
CA LEU A 53 -11.37 1.80 -4.27
C LEU A 53 -12.70 1.07 -4.52
N GLY A 54 -13.02 0.08 -3.69
CA GLY A 54 -14.11 -0.88 -3.93
C GLY A 54 -13.74 -1.95 -4.97
N VAL A 55 -14.45 -3.07 -4.93
CA VAL A 55 -14.20 -4.22 -5.83
C VAL A 55 -15.43 -4.46 -6.68
N THR A 56 -15.42 -3.93 -7.89
CA THR A 56 -16.41 -4.15 -8.93
C THR A 56 -15.72 -4.62 -10.21
N GLU A 57 -16.47 -5.07 -11.21
CA GLU A 57 -15.90 -5.41 -12.52
C GLU A 57 -15.28 -4.17 -13.19
N GLU A 58 -15.89 -3.00 -13.06
CA GLU A 58 -15.38 -1.74 -13.59
C GLU A 58 -14.06 -1.33 -12.90
N THR A 59 -13.98 -1.43 -11.55
CA THR A 59 -12.74 -1.13 -10.84
C THR A 59 -11.63 -2.14 -11.17
N ARG A 60 -11.95 -3.43 -11.37
CA ARG A 60 -10.98 -4.44 -11.85
C ARG A 60 -10.39 -4.07 -13.20
N ARG A 61 -11.24 -3.69 -14.18
CA ARG A 61 -10.81 -3.26 -15.51
C ARG A 61 -9.94 -2.01 -15.44
N LEU A 62 -10.31 -1.06 -14.59
CA LEU A 62 -9.54 0.18 -14.42
C LEU A 62 -8.18 -0.10 -13.77
N VAL A 63 -8.14 -0.91 -12.72
CA VAL A 63 -6.88 -1.34 -12.05
C VAL A 63 -5.97 -2.03 -13.06
N HIS A 64 -6.49 -3.00 -13.81
CA HIS A 64 -5.73 -3.71 -14.83
C HIS A 64 -5.12 -2.74 -15.86
N TRP A 65 -5.95 -1.83 -16.39
CA TRP A 65 -5.51 -0.81 -17.33
C TRP A 65 -4.43 0.11 -16.73
N VAL A 66 -4.60 0.59 -15.49
CA VAL A 66 -3.58 1.41 -14.80
C VAL A 66 -2.26 0.64 -14.68
N LEU A 67 -2.31 -0.63 -14.27
CA LEU A 67 -1.12 -1.47 -14.16
C LEU A 67 -0.40 -1.66 -15.50
N GLU A 68 -1.13 -1.72 -16.61
CA GLU A 68 -0.54 -1.79 -17.96
C GLU A 68 0.10 -0.46 -18.40
N GLN A 69 -0.53 0.68 -18.09
CA GLN A 69 -0.08 2.00 -18.54
C GLN A 69 1.05 2.58 -17.67
N THR A 70 1.09 2.24 -16.39
CA THR A 70 2.06 2.82 -15.44
C THR A 70 3.49 2.39 -15.76
N VAL A 71 4.42 3.34 -15.75
CA VAL A 71 5.87 3.12 -15.99
C VAL A 71 6.73 3.37 -14.75
N CYS A 72 6.16 3.89 -13.69
CA CYS A 72 6.81 4.11 -12.39
C CYS A 72 6.44 2.99 -11.39
N PRO A 73 7.06 2.93 -10.19
CA PRO A 73 6.69 1.98 -9.15
C PRO A 73 5.21 2.06 -8.77
N VAL A 74 4.59 0.90 -8.55
CA VAL A 74 3.18 0.79 -8.12
C VAL A 74 3.09 0.11 -6.78
N VAL A 75 2.49 0.78 -5.80
CA VAL A 75 2.11 0.19 -4.52
C VAL A 75 0.66 -0.27 -4.60
N LEU A 76 0.43 -1.56 -4.36
CA LEU A 76 -0.90 -2.17 -4.33
C LEU A 76 -1.28 -2.52 -2.89
N ASP A 77 -2.39 -1.97 -2.41
CA ASP A 77 -2.96 -2.27 -1.09
C ASP A 77 -4.47 -2.51 -1.18
N ALA A 78 -5.05 -3.11 -0.19
CA ALA A 78 -6.50 -3.24 0.00
C ALA A 78 -7.22 -3.73 -1.27
N ASP A 79 -8.18 -2.94 -1.78
CA ASP A 79 -8.98 -3.32 -2.95
C ASP A 79 -8.15 -3.35 -4.25
N GLY A 80 -7.03 -2.63 -4.32
CA GLY A 80 -6.07 -2.73 -5.41
C GLY A 80 -5.50 -4.14 -5.51
N LEU A 81 -5.11 -4.75 -4.39
CA LEU A 81 -4.67 -6.14 -4.32
C LEU A 81 -5.79 -7.09 -4.73
N ASN A 82 -7.01 -6.89 -4.20
CA ASN A 82 -8.17 -7.72 -4.54
C ASN A 82 -8.51 -7.67 -6.03
N CYS A 83 -8.36 -6.50 -6.67
CA CYS A 83 -8.54 -6.34 -8.10
C CYS A 83 -7.38 -6.95 -8.91
N ALA A 84 -6.16 -6.93 -8.39
CA ALA A 84 -4.97 -7.42 -9.08
C ALA A 84 -4.78 -8.95 -9.02
N VAL A 85 -5.53 -9.67 -8.19
CA VAL A 85 -5.44 -11.15 -8.09
C VAL A 85 -5.48 -11.84 -9.46
N SER A 86 -6.40 -11.40 -10.34
CA SER A 86 -6.56 -11.98 -11.68
C SER A 86 -5.49 -11.57 -12.68
N CYS A 87 -4.66 -10.58 -12.35
CA CYS A 87 -3.63 -10.04 -13.25
C CYS A 87 -2.23 -10.00 -12.63
N ILE A 88 -1.99 -10.70 -11.52
CA ILE A 88 -0.67 -10.74 -10.87
C ILE A 88 0.43 -11.21 -11.82
N GLU A 89 0.10 -12.04 -12.80
CA GLU A 89 1.01 -12.50 -13.85
C GLU A 89 1.55 -11.34 -14.74
N LEU A 90 0.89 -10.18 -14.77
CA LEU A 90 1.41 -9.00 -15.44
C LEU A 90 2.75 -8.55 -14.85
N SER A 91 2.99 -8.76 -13.57
CA SER A 91 4.28 -8.44 -12.94
C SER A 91 5.45 -9.13 -13.64
N ARG A 92 5.24 -10.38 -14.10
CA ARG A 92 6.25 -11.15 -14.85
C ARG A 92 6.45 -10.65 -16.28
N ARG A 93 5.38 -10.13 -16.90
CA ARG A 93 5.41 -9.70 -18.30
C ARG A 93 5.95 -8.31 -18.50
N THR A 94 5.66 -7.42 -17.54
CA THR A 94 5.95 -5.99 -17.69
C THR A 94 7.33 -5.59 -17.19
N GLY A 95 7.96 -6.41 -16.33
CA GLY A 95 9.21 -6.04 -15.65
C GLY A 95 9.08 -4.78 -14.78
N LYS A 96 7.83 -4.40 -14.46
CA LYS A 96 7.52 -3.20 -13.71
C LYS A 96 7.69 -3.44 -12.21
N ASP A 97 8.03 -2.38 -11.50
CA ASP A 97 8.33 -2.42 -10.09
C ASP A 97 7.03 -2.34 -9.25
N TRP A 98 6.57 -3.46 -8.73
CA TRP A 98 5.36 -3.55 -7.92
C TRP A 98 5.71 -3.85 -6.47
N ILE A 99 5.08 -3.09 -5.57
CA ILE A 99 5.15 -3.29 -4.13
C ILE A 99 3.76 -3.70 -3.65
N LEU A 100 3.64 -4.88 -3.07
CA LEU A 100 2.38 -5.41 -2.56
C LEU A 100 2.38 -5.36 -1.04
N THR A 101 1.29 -4.89 -0.43
CA THR A 101 1.19 -4.76 1.03
C THR A 101 0.03 -5.59 1.61
N PRO A 102 -0.08 -6.91 1.33
CA PRO A 102 -1.20 -7.69 1.78
C PRO A 102 -1.19 -7.95 3.30
N HIS A 103 -2.37 -7.88 3.93
CA HIS A 103 -2.60 -8.56 5.19
C HIS A 103 -2.87 -10.06 4.93
N PRO A 104 -2.89 -10.95 5.97
CA PRO A 104 -3.04 -12.39 5.75
C PRO A 104 -4.27 -12.80 4.92
N GLY A 105 -5.39 -12.07 5.04
CA GLY A 105 -6.59 -12.35 4.24
C GLY A 105 -6.45 -11.98 2.76
N GLU A 106 -5.72 -10.90 2.42
CA GLU A 106 -5.38 -10.52 1.05
C GLU A 106 -4.36 -11.50 0.47
N MET A 107 -3.37 -11.89 1.28
CA MET A 107 -2.38 -12.90 0.88
C MET A 107 -3.02 -14.27 0.59
N ALA A 108 -4.03 -14.64 1.36
CA ALA A 108 -4.82 -15.85 1.14
C ALA A 108 -5.47 -15.84 -0.26
N ARG A 109 -6.04 -14.69 -0.68
CA ARG A 109 -6.62 -14.54 -2.03
C ARG A 109 -5.56 -14.59 -3.14
N LEU A 110 -4.40 -13.96 -2.91
CA LEU A 110 -3.29 -13.96 -3.87
C LEU A 110 -2.69 -15.36 -4.09
N THR A 111 -2.68 -16.20 -3.05
CA THR A 111 -2.03 -17.51 -3.07
C THR A 111 -2.98 -18.70 -3.21
N GLY A 112 -4.28 -18.48 -3.02
CA GLY A 112 -5.28 -19.56 -2.91
C GLY A 112 -5.19 -20.38 -1.62
N ARG A 113 -4.34 -19.98 -0.65
CA ARG A 113 -4.18 -20.64 0.66
C ARG A 113 -5.21 -20.12 1.67
N SER A 114 -5.48 -20.86 2.73
CA SER A 114 -6.30 -20.38 3.84
C SER A 114 -5.54 -19.42 4.76
N ILE A 115 -6.25 -18.53 5.47
CA ILE A 115 -5.62 -17.60 6.42
C ILE A 115 -4.81 -18.33 7.51
N PRO A 116 -5.28 -19.43 8.12
CA PRO A 116 -4.47 -20.22 9.06
C PRO A 116 -3.15 -20.70 8.44
N GLN A 117 -3.17 -21.24 7.21
CA GLN A 117 -1.95 -21.68 6.51
C GLN A 117 -0.96 -20.53 6.29
N ILE A 118 -1.47 -19.32 5.97
CA ILE A 118 -0.62 -18.13 5.83
C ILE A 118 0.01 -17.78 7.18
N GLN A 119 -0.76 -17.77 8.27
CA GLN A 119 -0.29 -17.38 9.59
C GLN A 119 0.72 -18.36 10.20
N GLU A 120 0.54 -19.65 9.99
CA GLU A 120 1.46 -20.69 10.44
C GLU A 120 2.79 -20.67 9.71
N ASN A 121 2.78 -20.28 8.42
CA ASN A 121 3.95 -20.37 7.53
C ASN A 121 4.27 -19.04 6.84
N ARG A 122 4.27 -17.92 7.61
CA ARG A 122 4.42 -16.56 7.05
C ARG A 122 5.72 -16.38 6.27
N VAL A 123 6.84 -16.81 6.82
CA VAL A 123 8.17 -16.71 6.19
C VAL A 123 8.20 -17.48 4.89
N GLU A 124 7.78 -18.75 4.91
CA GLU A 124 7.73 -19.58 3.73
C GLU A 124 6.81 -19.00 2.65
N THR A 125 5.62 -18.54 3.05
CA THR A 125 4.66 -17.92 2.13
C THR A 125 5.25 -16.67 1.48
N ALA A 126 5.88 -15.79 2.24
CA ALA A 126 6.46 -14.55 1.72
C ALA A 126 7.62 -14.85 0.76
N THR A 127 8.52 -15.76 1.12
CA THR A 127 9.68 -16.11 0.30
C THR A 127 9.29 -16.83 -0.98
N GLN A 128 8.36 -17.79 -0.92
CA GLN A 128 7.87 -18.49 -2.11
C GLN A 128 7.16 -17.55 -3.08
N PHE A 129 6.35 -16.64 -2.56
CA PHE A 129 5.64 -15.66 -3.40
C PHE A 129 6.63 -14.70 -4.08
N ALA A 130 7.57 -14.13 -3.32
CA ALA A 130 8.59 -13.22 -3.87
C ALA A 130 9.57 -13.90 -4.82
N ALA A 131 9.79 -15.20 -4.68
CA ALA A 131 10.56 -15.99 -5.66
C ALA A 131 9.77 -16.29 -6.94
N ALA A 132 8.44 -16.45 -6.82
CA ALA A 132 7.56 -16.74 -7.94
C ALA A 132 7.23 -15.49 -8.78
N TYR A 133 7.15 -14.32 -8.17
CA TYR A 133 6.77 -13.06 -8.83
C TYR A 133 7.84 -11.98 -8.60
N PRO A 134 8.22 -11.21 -9.64
CA PRO A 134 9.20 -10.12 -9.54
C PRO A 134 8.57 -8.89 -8.87
N VAL A 135 8.20 -9.03 -7.61
CA VAL A 135 7.55 -7.99 -6.79
C VAL A 135 8.26 -7.84 -5.45
N THR A 136 8.10 -6.69 -4.82
CA THR A 136 8.40 -6.50 -3.40
C THR A 136 7.13 -6.75 -2.61
N LEU A 137 7.17 -7.68 -1.67
CA LEU A 137 6.04 -8.06 -0.82
C LEU A 137 6.27 -7.56 0.60
N ALA A 138 5.32 -6.80 1.16
CA ALA A 138 5.25 -6.47 2.58
C ALA A 138 4.05 -7.20 3.22
N LEU A 139 4.26 -8.44 3.70
CA LEU A 139 3.22 -9.24 4.35
C LEU A 139 2.94 -8.70 5.76
N LYS A 140 1.84 -7.94 5.87
CA LYS A 140 1.42 -7.26 7.11
C LYS A 140 1.12 -8.23 8.26
N GLY A 141 1.36 -7.78 9.48
CA GLY A 141 1.10 -8.47 10.74
C GLY A 141 2.14 -8.16 11.82
N ALA A 142 2.05 -8.79 12.99
CA ALA A 142 3.09 -8.70 13.99
C ALA A 142 4.42 -9.20 13.42
N GLY A 143 5.46 -8.33 13.42
CA GLY A 143 6.69 -8.60 12.67
C GLY A 143 6.42 -8.69 11.17
N THR A 144 5.96 -7.59 10.55
CA THR A 144 5.74 -7.52 9.09
C THR A 144 6.97 -8.01 8.34
N LEU A 145 6.76 -8.90 7.38
CA LEU A 145 7.83 -9.46 6.55
C LEU A 145 7.91 -8.69 5.23
N VAL A 146 9.12 -8.24 4.87
CA VAL A 146 9.40 -7.72 3.53
C VAL A 146 10.19 -8.78 2.77
N ALA A 147 9.75 -9.15 1.57
CA ALA A 147 10.40 -10.14 0.72
C ALA A 147 10.51 -9.66 -0.73
N GLN A 148 11.67 -9.93 -1.38
CA GLN A 148 11.91 -9.64 -2.79
C GLN A 148 12.95 -10.61 -3.35
N GLY A 149 12.59 -11.46 -4.29
CA GLY A 149 13.46 -12.51 -4.79
C GLY A 149 13.93 -13.42 -3.65
N SER A 150 15.24 -13.48 -3.37
CA SER A 150 15.83 -14.24 -2.25
C SER A 150 16.00 -13.41 -0.96
N ARG A 151 15.70 -12.11 -0.99
CA ARG A 151 15.84 -11.21 0.16
C ARG A 151 14.63 -11.34 1.08
N LEU A 152 14.87 -11.39 2.39
CA LEU A 152 13.83 -11.38 3.43
C LEU A 152 14.28 -10.51 4.59
N ALA A 153 13.39 -9.64 5.07
CA ALA A 153 13.56 -8.87 6.29
C ALA A 153 12.30 -8.97 7.16
N GLN A 154 12.48 -8.99 8.47
CA GLN A 154 11.38 -8.93 9.44
C GLN A 154 11.45 -7.62 10.20
N ASN A 155 10.33 -6.90 10.25
CA ASN A 155 10.24 -5.63 10.96
C ASN A 155 10.16 -5.84 12.49
N PRO A 156 11.04 -5.19 13.28
CA PRO A 156 11.03 -5.31 14.74
C PRO A 156 10.14 -4.27 15.45
N THR A 157 9.57 -3.29 14.73
CA THR A 157 8.84 -2.15 15.30
C THR A 157 7.33 -2.32 15.19
N GLY A 158 6.59 -1.53 15.95
CA GLY A 158 5.13 -1.53 15.97
C GLY A 158 4.53 -2.30 17.15
N ASN A 159 3.27 -2.05 17.39
CA ASN A 159 2.54 -2.58 18.54
C ASN A 159 1.09 -2.95 18.18
N PRO A 160 0.38 -3.72 19.05
CA PRO A 160 -1.00 -4.14 18.77
C PRO A 160 -2.02 -3.00 18.59
N GLY A 161 -1.77 -1.80 19.14
CA GLY A 161 -2.63 -0.61 18.94
C GLY A 161 -2.77 -0.19 17.48
N MET A 162 -1.82 -0.59 16.63
CA MET A 162 -1.85 -0.35 15.19
C MET A 162 -2.83 -1.25 14.42
N SER A 163 -3.42 -2.27 15.06
CA SER A 163 -4.38 -3.19 14.42
C SER A 163 -5.76 -2.54 14.27
N ARG A 164 -5.82 -1.44 13.49
CA ARG A 164 -7.03 -0.66 13.23
C ARG A 164 -7.19 -0.39 11.73
N GLY A 165 -8.45 -0.27 11.28
CA GLY A 165 -8.75 0.15 9.92
C GLY A 165 -8.13 1.52 9.61
N GLY A 166 -7.43 1.64 8.48
CA GLY A 166 -6.69 2.82 8.06
C GLY A 166 -5.18 2.80 8.37
N SER A 167 -4.71 1.97 9.32
CA SER A 167 -3.26 1.84 9.56
C SER A 167 -2.50 1.29 8.35
N GLY A 168 -3.12 0.38 7.59
CA GLY A 168 -2.58 -0.13 6.34
C GLY A 168 -2.45 0.96 5.28
N ASP A 169 -3.45 1.84 5.17
CA ASP A 169 -3.44 2.96 4.20
C ASP A 169 -2.28 3.91 4.49
N VAL A 170 -2.00 4.19 5.78
CA VAL A 170 -0.83 4.99 6.19
C VAL A 170 0.48 4.30 5.77
N LEU A 171 0.60 2.99 6.00
CA LEU A 171 1.78 2.22 5.58
C LEU A 171 1.97 2.28 4.06
N ALA A 172 0.92 2.01 3.30
CA ALA A 172 0.96 2.04 1.84
C ALA A 172 1.34 3.44 1.32
N GLY A 173 0.81 4.50 1.95
CA GLY A 173 1.17 5.90 1.66
C GLY A 173 2.65 6.20 1.92
N LEU A 174 3.22 5.74 3.04
CA LEU A 174 4.64 5.90 3.36
C LEU A 174 5.53 5.20 2.33
N ILE A 175 5.23 3.95 2.00
CA ILE A 175 5.99 3.20 0.99
C ILE A 175 5.92 3.90 -0.37
N ALA A 176 4.74 4.38 -0.78
CA ALA A 176 4.57 5.11 -2.03
C ALA A 176 5.35 6.43 -2.04
N ALA A 177 5.39 7.15 -0.93
CA ALA A 177 6.15 8.38 -0.79
C ALA A 177 7.67 8.14 -0.94
N PHE A 178 8.21 7.06 -0.40
CA PHE A 178 9.61 6.69 -0.59
C PHE A 178 9.90 6.25 -2.03
N ALA A 179 9.04 5.44 -2.61
CA ALA A 179 9.17 5.03 -4.01
C ALA A 179 9.11 6.25 -4.96
N ALA A 180 8.25 7.23 -4.68
CA ALA A 180 8.13 8.47 -5.45
C ALA A 180 9.39 9.35 -5.38
N GLN A 181 10.22 9.21 -4.34
CA GLN A 181 11.53 9.87 -4.20
C GLN A 181 12.65 9.12 -4.93
N GLY A 182 12.34 8.04 -5.64
CA GLY A 182 13.31 7.22 -6.36
C GLY A 182 14.05 6.20 -5.50
N ILE A 183 13.59 5.95 -4.26
CA ILE A 183 14.14 4.88 -3.43
C ILE A 183 13.69 3.53 -4.02
N PRO A 184 14.62 2.59 -4.24
CA PRO A 184 14.27 1.28 -4.79
C PRO A 184 13.22 0.57 -3.93
N SER A 185 12.36 -0.24 -4.54
CA SER A 185 11.17 -0.83 -3.91
C SER A 185 11.44 -1.63 -2.66
N TRP A 186 12.55 -2.37 -2.62
CA TRP A 186 12.93 -3.10 -1.41
C TRP A 186 13.21 -2.15 -0.24
N GLU A 187 14.06 -1.15 -0.46
CA GLU A 187 14.44 -0.16 0.53
C GLU A 187 13.24 0.71 0.93
N ALA A 188 12.40 1.09 -0.03
CA ALA A 188 11.16 1.83 0.22
C ALA A 188 10.18 1.03 1.12
N ALA A 189 10.01 -0.27 0.85
CA ALA A 189 9.17 -1.15 1.67
C ALA A 189 9.75 -1.34 3.08
N CYS A 190 11.06 -1.63 3.21
CA CYS A 190 11.70 -1.80 4.50
C CYS A 190 11.65 -0.52 5.34
N ALA A 191 11.99 0.64 4.76
CA ALA A 191 11.93 1.93 5.45
C ALA A 191 10.49 2.30 5.83
N GLY A 192 9.53 2.10 4.90
CA GLY A 192 8.12 2.37 5.16
C GLY A 192 7.57 1.55 6.32
N VAL A 193 7.82 0.24 6.33
CA VAL A 193 7.37 -0.66 7.40
C VAL A 193 8.02 -0.30 8.73
N TYR A 194 9.33 0.00 8.73
CA TYR A 194 10.08 0.34 9.94
C TYR A 194 9.60 1.66 10.56
N LEU A 195 9.52 2.72 9.76
CA LEU A 195 9.07 4.04 10.22
C LEU A 195 7.60 4.06 10.63
N HIS A 196 6.75 3.33 9.92
CA HIS A 196 5.35 3.13 10.30
C HIS A 196 5.24 2.51 11.70
N GLY A 197 6.04 1.47 11.98
CA GLY A 197 6.10 0.84 13.27
C GLY A 197 6.61 1.78 14.38
N LEU A 198 7.73 2.49 14.13
CA LEU A 198 8.27 3.48 15.08
C LEU A 198 7.27 4.61 15.40
N ALA A 199 6.56 5.11 14.38
CA ALA A 199 5.53 6.12 14.58
C ALA A 199 4.37 5.58 15.43
N GLY A 200 4.00 4.29 15.23
CA GLY A 200 3.04 3.59 16.05
C GLY A 200 3.49 3.42 17.49
N ASP A 201 4.77 3.09 17.72
CA ASP A 201 5.33 2.96 19.06
C ASP A 201 5.40 4.30 19.79
N ALA A 202 5.78 5.38 19.09
CA ALA A 202 5.74 6.75 19.64
C ALA A 202 4.33 7.20 19.98
N ALA A 203 3.35 6.93 19.11
CA ALA A 203 1.94 7.23 19.36
C ALA A 203 1.40 6.43 20.56
N ALA A 204 1.72 5.13 20.67
CA ALA A 204 1.31 4.29 21.79
C ALA A 204 1.90 4.76 23.13
N ALA A 205 3.16 5.19 23.13
CA ALA A 205 3.81 5.74 24.33
C ALA A 205 3.15 7.02 24.82
N ALA A 206 2.63 7.86 23.92
CA ALA A 206 2.00 9.13 24.28
C ALA A 206 0.49 9.01 24.55
N LEU A 207 -0.21 8.15 23.82
CA LEU A 207 -1.69 8.08 23.81
C LEU A 207 -2.24 6.76 24.36
N SER A 208 -1.40 5.78 24.65
CA SER A 208 -1.71 4.36 24.86
C SER A 208 -2.12 3.61 23.59
N GLN A 209 -1.93 2.28 23.60
CA GLN A 209 -2.34 1.40 22.49
C GLN A 209 -3.85 1.38 22.24
N GLN A 210 -4.65 1.61 23.30
CA GLN A 210 -6.11 1.64 23.20
C GLN A 210 -6.65 2.92 22.58
N ALA A 211 -5.99 4.07 22.81
CA ALA A 211 -6.49 5.38 22.39
C ALA A 211 -5.97 5.82 21.02
N MET A 212 -4.78 5.36 20.61
CA MET A 212 -4.18 5.77 19.35
C MET A 212 -5.06 5.42 18.13
N LEU A 213 -5.02 6.27 17.11
CA LEU A 213 -5.74 6.13 15.85
C LEU A 213 -4.75 6.16 14.67
N PRO A 214 -5.13 5.69 13.48
CA PRO A 214 -4.24 5.71 12.29
C PRO A 214 -3.67 7.09 11.96
N ARG A 215 -4.44 8.17 12.14
CA ARG A 215 -3.96 9.55 11.93
C ARG A 215 -2.84 9.94 12.88
N ASP A 216 -2.77 9.33 14.06
CA ASP A 216 -1.73 9.63 15.03
C ASP A 216 -0.36 9.10 14.56
N LEU A 217 -0.33 8.03 13.75
CA LEU A 217 0.89 7.55 13.10
C LEU A 217 1.53 8.67 12.27
N LEU A 218 0.74 9.41 11.49
CA LEU A 218 1.22 10.56 10.72
C LEU A 218 1.65 11.72 11.62
N ALA A 219 0.91 11.97 12.71
CA ALA A 219 1.22 13.06 13.65
C ALA A 219 2.56 12.82 14.41
N TYR A 220 2.88 11.55 14.69
CA TYR A 220 4.12 11.19 15.40
C TYR A 220 5.31 10.89 14.46
N LEU A 221 5.09 10.75 13.16
CA LEU A 221 6.16 10.47 12.20
C LEU A 221 7.26 11.56 12.17
N PRO A 222 6.95 12.89 12.21
CA PRO A 222 7.98 13.92 12.18
C PRO A 222 8.98 13.81 13.33
N GLN A 223 8.52 13.55 14.56
CA GLN A 223 9.44 13.39 15.70
C GLN A 223 10.32 12.14 15.59
N VAL A 224 9.82 11.06 15.00
CA VAL A 224 10.61 9.85 14.71
C VAL A 224 11.72 10.18 13.72
N LEU A 225 11.43 10.92 12.66
CA LEU A 225 12.41 11.34 11.67
C LEU A 225 13.49 12.24 12.28
N VAL A 226 13.11 13.25 13.07
CA VAL A 226 14.05 14.12 13.79
C VAL A 226 14.98 13.32 14.69
N LYS A 227 14.46 12.34 15.44
CA LYS A 227 15.27 11.48 16.30
C LYS A 227 16.30 10.69 15.50
N LEU A 228 15.89 10.09 14.39
CA LEU A 228 16.79 9.32 13.52
C LEU A 228 17.87 10.20 12.85
N GLU A 229 17.57 11.46 12.56
CA GLU A 229 18.55 12.43 12.05
C GLU A 229 19.61 12.79 13.10
N GLN A 230 19.23 12.84 14.38
CA GLN A 230 20.12 13.16 15.49
C GLN A 230 21.04 11.98 15.90
N GLU A 231 20.66 10.75 15.54
CA GLU A 231 21.42 9.53 15.84
C GLU A 231 22.48 9.20 14.75
N ARG A 232 22.58 10.01 13.70
CA ARG A 232 23.58 9.90 12.63
C ARG A 232 24.88 10.61 12.99
#